data_d86998481f927ce88a4493179b101c7b
#
_entry.id   d86998481f927ce88a4493179b101c7b
#
_cell.length_a   1.000
_cell.length_b   1.000
_cell.length_c   1.000
_cell.angle_alpha   90.00
_cell.angle_beta   90.00
_cell.angle_gamma   90.00
#
_symmetry.space_group_name_H-M   'P 1'
#
loop_
_entity.id
_entity.type
_entity.pdbx_description
1 polymer ?
#
loop_
_entity_poly.entity_id
_entity_poly.type
_entity_poly.pdbx_seq_one_letter_code
_entity_poly.pdbx_strand_id
1 'polypeptide(L)'
;MASAQIPVSSSIEENAATIHRALDAAIEQKAEILLTPEGSLSGYTPKFDQKAIEAALASIVQRASQAGIALALGTCYVEKVDGLCYNQLRFYDASGEFLGFHSKTLLCGNFADPPQGEITEYATRPLRTFDIQGIRVGGLICNDMWGNPQCTPMADPHLSQKLSKAGAEIIFLAINGGRDGGPWSEEVNLPYHEVNMRMRAASGRLW
;
A
#
# COMPACT_ATOMS: atom_id res chain seq x y z
N MET A 1 14.25 8.78 1.40
CA MET A 1 13.02 7.98 1.45
C MET A 1 12.66 7.71 2.90
N ALA A 2 11.39 7.86 3.27
CA ALA A 2 10.86 7.53 4.59
C ALA A 2 9.74 6.50 4.48
N SER A 3 9.66 5.57 5.42
CA SER A 3 8.55 4.64 5.58
C SER A 3 7.92 4.87 6.96
N ALA A 4 6.64 5.19 6.98
CA ALA A 4 5.90 5.43 8.21
C ALA A 4 5.38 4.11 8.79
N GLN A 5 5.73 3.84 10.04
CA GLN A 5 5.09 2.81 10.83
C GLN A 5 4.16 3.49 11.83
N ILE A 6 2.88 3.55 11.49
CA ILE A 6 1.87 4.31 12.21
C ILE A 6 0.64 3.44 12.48
N PRO A 7 -0.10 3.72 13.57
CA PRO A 7 -1.37 3.05 13.82
C PRO A 7 -2.40 3.43 12.74
N VAL A 8 -3.28 2.49 12.43
CA VAL A 8 -4.42 2.68 11.52
C VAL A 8 -5.70 2.46 12.31
N SER A 9 -6.55 3.48 12.36
CA SER A 9 -7.85 3.43 13.05
C SER A 9 -9.01 3.39 12.06
N SER A 10 -10.24 3.26 12.56
CA SER A 10 -11.45 3.41 11.75
C SER A 10 -11.84 4.87 11.51
N SER A 11 -11.17 5.83 12.15
CA SER A 11 -11.41 7.27 12.00
C SER A 11 -10.49 7.87 10.93
N ILE A 12 -11.07 8.37 9.84
CA ILE A 12 -10.35 9.06 8.77
C ILE A 12 -9.62 10.30 9.32
N GLU A 13 -10.24 11.03 10.23
CA GLU A 13 -9.67 12.23 10.85
C GLU A 13 -8.40 11.89 11.66
N GLU A 14 -8.45 10.87 12.51
CA GLU A 14 -7.30 10.41 13.29
C GLU A 14 -6.17 9.90 12.38
N ASN A 15 -6.53 9.15 11.34
CA ASN A 15 -5.59 8.64 10.36
C ASN A 15 -4.92 9.80 9.60
N ALA A 16 -5.68 10.78 9.12
CA ALA A 16 -5.15 11.95 8.45
C ALA A 16 -4.19 12.74 9.35
N ALA A 17 -4.57 12.98 10.62
CA ALA A 17 -3.71 13.63 11.59
C ALA A 17 -2.41 12.86 11.84
N THR A 18 -2.48 11.53 11.85
CA THR A 18 -1.32 10.66 12.01
C THR A 18 -0.40 10.70 10.78
N ILE A 19 -0.97 10.71 9.57
CA ILE A 19 -0.21 10.86 8.33
C ILE A 19 0.46 12.23 8.25
N HIS A 20 -0.22 13.30 8.68
CA HIS A 20 0.41 14.63 8.76
C HIS A 20 1.62 14.66 9.71
N ARG A 21 1.56 14.00 10.88
CA ARG A 21 2.72 13.87 11.78
C ARG A 21 3.86 13.06 11.14
N ALA A 22 3.54 11.97 10.42
CA ALA A 22 4.53 11.21 9.69
C ALA A 22 5.20 12.05 8.57
N LEU A 23 4.42 12.90 7.91
CA LEU A 23 4.91 13.83 6.90
C LEU A 23 5.83 14.89 7.52
N ASP A 24 5.48 15.45 8.68
CA ASP A 24 6.34 16.41 9.39
C ASP A 24 7.68 15.77 9.77
N ALA A 25 7.67 14.52 10.26
CA ALA A 25 8.90 13.78 10.53
C ALA A 25 9.72 13.51 9.25
N ALA A 26 9.06 13.20 8.12
CA ALA A 26 9.73 13.02 6.84
C ALA A 26 10.39 14.33 6.36
N ILE A 27 9.74 15.48 6.57
CA ILE A 27 10.30 16.81 6.26
C ILE A 27 11.56 17.07 7.10
N GLU A 28 11.49 16.83 8.40
CA GLU A 28 12.64 17.00 9.31
C GLU A 28 13.84 16.14 8.90
N GLN A 29 13.58 14.91 8.43
CA GLN A 29 14.59 13.98 7.95
C GLN A 29 15.02 14.25 6.50
N LYS A 30 14.49 15.28 5.84
CA LYS A 30 14.76 15.61 4.44
C LYS A 30 14.51 14.44 3.49
N ALA A 31 13.46 13.67 3.76
CA ALA A 31 13.05 12.60 2.87
C ALA A 31 12.41 13.18 1.61
N GLU A 32 12.66 12.53 0.48
CA GLU A 32 12.12 12.94 -0.83
C GLU A 32 10.79 12.24 -1.15
N ILE A 33 10.53 11.11 -0.49
CA ILE A 33 9.28 10.35 -0.62
C ILE A 33 8.88 9.74 0.71
N LEU A 34 7.58 9.72 0.98
CA LEU A 34 6.97 9.08 2.15
C LEU A 34 6.07 7.91 1.71
N LEU A 35 6.35 6.71 2.25
CA LEU A 35 5.47 5.54 2.18
C LEU A 35 4.61 5.47 3.45
N THR A 36 3.30 5.24 3.29
CA THR A 36 2.38 4.98 4.40
C THR A 36 1.81 3.55 4.34
N PRO A 37 1.32 2.99 5.47
CA PRO A 37 0.79 1.63 5.51
C PRO A 37 -0.45 1.41 4.62
N GLU A 38 -0.75 0.14 4.34
CA GLU A 38 -2.01 -0.30 3.73
C GLU A 38 -3.21 0.23 4.51
N GLY A 39 -4.17 0.85 3.81
CA GLY A 39 -5.36 1.41 4.41
C GLY A 39 -5.11 2.56 5.40
N SER A 40 -3.92 3.16 5.40
CA SER A 40 -3.50 4.14 6.41
C SER A 40 -4.41 5.35 6.52
N LEU A 41 -5.11 5.74 5.46
CA LEU A 41 -6.05 6.87 5.50
C LEU A 41 -7.49 6.42 5.78
N SER A 42 -7.99 5.44 5.03
CA SER A 42 -9.39 4.99 5.11
C SER A 42 -9.71 4.11 6.32
N GLY A 43 -8.69 3.56 6.99
CA GLY A 43 -8.83 2.31 7.71
C GLY A 43 -8.80 1.11 6.73
N TYR A 44 -8.62 -0.08 7.28
CA TYR A 44 -8.61 -1.33 6.48
C TYR A 44 -10.06 -1.84 6.35
N THR A 45 -10.85 -1.16 5.52
CA THR A 45 -12.28 -1.44 5.35
C THR A 45 -12.77 -0.95 3.98
N PRO A 46 -13.73 -1.66 3.33
CA PRO A 46 -14.41 -1.14 2.14
C PRO A 46 -15.52 -0.13 2.49
N LYS A 47 -15.81 0.04 3.79
CA LYS A 47 -16.89 0.92 4.27
C LYS A 47 -16.31 2.18 4.88
N PHE A 48 -16.25 3.25 4.11
CA PHE A 48 -15.71 4.55 4.51
C PHE A 48 -16.50 5.70 3.89
N ASP A 49 -16.37 6.91 4.44
CA ASP A 49 -16.89 8.12 3.83
C ASP A 49 -15.94 8.60 2.72
N GLN A 50 -16.36 8.40 1.47
CA GLN A 50 -15.58 8.78 0.28
C GLN A 50 -15.26 10.28 0.26
N LYS A 51 -16.20 11.15 0.69
CA LYS A 51 -15.97 12.61 0.69
C LYS A 51 -14.95 13.01 1.74
N ALA A 52 -14.99 12.37 2.92
CA ALA A 52 -13.99 12.59 3.95
C ALA A 52 -12.59 12.14 3.48
N ILE A 53 -12.48 10.99 2.78
CA ILE A 53 -11.23 10.53 2.17
C ILE A 53 -10.72 11.55 1.14
N GLU A 54 -11.57 12.03 0.24
CA GLU A 54 -11.19 13.02 -0.78
C GLU A 54 -10.66 14.32 -0.16
N ALA A 55 -11.32 14.82 0.89
CA ALA A 55 -10.90 16.03 1.60
C ALA A 55 -9.55 15.81 2.31
N ALA A 56 -9.40 14.69 3.02
CA ALA A 56 -8.16 14.36 3.71
C ALA A 56 -6.99 14.15 2.74
N LEU A 57 -7.21 13.44 1.62
CA LEU A 57 -6.22 13.29 0.56
C LEU A 57 -5.75 14.64 0.01
N ALA A 58 -6.68 15.54 -0.29
CA ALA A 58 -6.35 16.87 -0.81
C ALA A 58 -5.45 17.63 0.18
N SER A 59 -5.76 17.58 1.47
CA SER A 59 -4.96 18.23 2.53
C SER A 59 -3.55 17.63 2.63
N ILE A 60 -3.44 16.29 2.65
CA ILE A 60 -2.16 15.58 2.76
C ILE A 60 -1.29 15.86 1.53
N VAL A 61 -1.85 15.74 0.32
CA VAL A 61 -1.14 15.99 -0.94
C VAL A 61 -0.68 17.45 -1.03
N GLN A 62 -1.53 18.40 -0.65
CA GLN A 62 -1.15 19.82 -0.60
C GLN A 62 0.04 20.05 0.34
N ARG A 63 0.01 19.47 1.54
CA ARG A 63 1.11 19.61 2.50
C ARG A 63 2.40 18.99 1.99
N ALA A 64 2.31 17.79 1.37
CA ALA A 64 3.45 17.11 0.80
C ALA A 64 4.07 17.91 -0.36
N SER A 65 3.26 18.42 -1.27
CA SER A 65 3.74 19.21 -2.41
C SER A 65 4.40 20.52 -1.97
N GLN A 66 3.87 21.20 -0.95
CA GLN A 66 4.51 22.40 -0.36
C GLN A 66 5.90 22.09 0.21
N ALA A 67 6.12 20.87 0.67
CA ALA A 67 7.40 20.41 1.19
C ALA A 67 8.30 19.74 0.13
N GLY A 68 7.81 19.57 -1.10
CA GLY A 68 8.55 18.90 -2.17
C GLY A 68 8.71 17.39 -1.95
N ILE A 69 7.77 16.75 -1.23
CA ILE A 69 7.81 15.32 -0.90
C ILE A 69 6.81 14.57 -1.76
N ALA A 70 7.28 13.54 -2.49
CA ALA A 70 6.43 12.58 -3.18
C ALA A 70 5.77 11.62 -2.19
N LEU A 71 4.62 11.05 -2.56
CA LEU A 71 3.86 10.14 -1.70
C LEU A 71 3.61 8.79 -2.36
N ALA A 72 3.76 7.71 -1.57
CA ALA A 72 3.17 6.41 -1.80
C ALA A 72 2.18 6.15 -0.64
N LEU A 73 0.89 6.45 -0.84
CA LEU A 73 -0.10 6.55 0.23
C LEU A 73 -1.12 5.40 0.15
N GLY A 74 -1.18 4.59 1.22
CA GLY A 74 -2.11 3.47 1.35
C GLY A 74 -3.52 3.93 1.77
N THR A 75 -4.55 3.56 1.00
CA THR A 75 -5.96 3.83 1.31
C THR A 75 -6.88 2.90 0.56
N CYS A 76 -8.06 2.63 1.10
CA CYS A 76 -9.18 2.14 0.30
C CYS A 76 -9.85 3.35 -0.39
N TYR A 77 -10.32 3.16 -1.64
CA TYR A 77 -10.88 4.27 -2.42
C TYR A 77 -11.83 3.76 -3.51
N VAL A 78 -12.94 4.47 -3.72
CA VAL A 78 -13.84 4.21 -4.85
C VAL A 78 -13.44 5.08 -6.03
N GLU A 79 -12.99 4.48 -7.11
CA GLU A 79 -12.57 5.21 -8.30
C GLU A 79 -13.79 5.72 -9.11
N LYS A 80 -13.76 7.02 -9.46
CA LYS A 80 -14.87 7.66 -10.19
C LYS A 80 -15.05 7.11 -11.60
N VAL A 81 -14.01 6.56 -12.20
CA VAL A 81 -14.00 6.07 -13.58
C VAL A 81 -14.84 4.81 -13.79
N ASP A 82 -14.97 3.98 -12.77
CA ASP A 82 -15.67 2.69 -12.84
C ASP A 82 -16.59 2.41 -11.65
N GLY A 83 -16.54 3.25 -10.60
CA GLY A 83 -17.36 3.10 -9.39
C GLY A 83 -16.94 1.92 -8.50
N LEU A 84 -15.78 1.32 -8.75
CA LEU A 84 -15.30 0.17 -7.99
C LEU A 84 -14.42 0.58 -6.82
N CYS A 85 -14.52 -0.16 -5.72
CA CYS A 85 -13.67 -0.01 -4.55
C CYS A 85 -12.38 -0.79 -4.70
N TYR A 86 -11.27 -0.17 -4.36
CA TYR A 86 -9.93 -0.76 -4.42
C TYR A 86 -9.19 -0.55 -3.10
N ASN A 87 -8.47 -1.55 -2.64
CA ASN A 87 -7.38 -1.37 -1.68
C ASN A 87 -6.16 -0.89 -2.46
N GLN A 88 -5.72 0.36 -2.24
CA GLN A 88 -4.79 1.06 -3.12
C GLN A 88 -3.53 1.52 -2.40
N LEU A 89 -2.44 1.56 -3.15
CA LEU A 89 -1.28 2.40 -2.90
C LEU A 89 -1.24 3.49 -3.98
N ARG A 90 -1.54 4.72 -3.59
CA ARG A 90 -1.64 5.89 -4.49
C ARG A 90 -0.31 6.61 -4.56
N PHE A 91 0.12 6.94 -5.77
CA PHE A 91 1.38 7.62 -6.02
C PHE A 91 1.14 9.07 -6.44
N TYR A 92 1.85 9.98 -5.78
CA TYR A 92 1.91 11.40 -6.12
C TYR A 92 3.37 11.81 -6.23
N ASP A 93 3.70 12.63 -7.22
CA ASP A 93 5.02 13.21 -7.32
C ASP A 93 5.24 14.35 -6.30
N ALA A 94 6.43 14.93 -6.29
CA ALA A 94 6.79 16.03 -5.38
C ALA A 94 6.02 17.32 -5.65
N SER A 95 5.37 17.47 -6.80
CA SER A 95 4.47 18.60 -7.11
C SER A 95 3.05 18.37 -6.63
N GLY A 96 2.72 17.15 -6.21
CA GLY A 96 1.37 16.72 -5.85
C GLY A 96 0.56 16.19 -7.04
N GLU A 97 1.17 16.00 -8.23
CA GLU A 97 0.51 15.37 -9.37
C GLU A 97 0.20 13.90 -9.06
N PHE A 98 -1.03 13.49 -9.33
CA PHE A 98 -1.44 12.09 -9.17
C PHE A 98 -0.95 11.24 -10.34
N LEU A 99 0.02 10.39 -10.10
CA LEU A 99 0.61 9.49 -11.10
C LEU A 99 -0.23 8.23 -11.35
N GLY A 100 -1.13 7.90 -10.44
CA GLY A 100 -1.96 6.71 -10.46
C GLY A 100 -1.82 5.86 -9.19
N PHE A 101 -2.31 4.63 -9.25
CA PHE A 101 -2.25 3.73 -8.10
C PHE A 101 -1.96 2.29 -8.50
N HIS A 102 -1.39 1.53 -7.55
CA HIS A 102 -1.43 0.08 -7.54
C HIS A 102 -2.64 -0.37 -6.71
N SER A 103 -3.43 -1.31 -7.20
CA SER A 103 -4.47 -1.99 -6.42
C SER A 103 -3.95 -3.34 -5.95
N LYS A 104 -4.24 -3.70 -4.70
CA LYS A 104 -3.93 -5.04 -4.18
C LYS A 104 -4.45 -6.10 -5.15
N THR A 105 -3.59 -7.01 -5.54
CA THR A 105 -3.86 -8.03 -6.56
C THR A 105 -4.14 -9.38 -5.94
N LEU A 106 -3.34 -9.79 -4.94
CA LEU A 106 -3.52 -11.03 -4.19
C LEU A 106 -4.43 -10.77 -2.98
N LEU A 107 -5.72 -10.61 -3.27
CA LEU A 107 -6.74 -10.37 -2.27
C LEU A 107 -6.90 -11.57 -1.33
N CYS A 108 -6.99 -11.30 -0.03
CA CYS A 108 -7.27 -12.32 0.96
C CYS A 108 -8.74 -12.73 0.93
N GLY A 109 -9.00 -14.01 1.17
CA GLY A 109 -10.34 -14.54 1.22
C GLY A 109 -10.36 -16.05 1.36
N ASN A 110 -11.54 -16.63 1.25
CA ASN A 110 -11.75 -18.07 1.28
C ASN A 110 -12.67 -18.52 0.16
N PHE A 111 -12.69 -19.83 -0.11
CA PHE A 111 -13.59 -20.47 -1.08
C PHE A 111 -14.88 -20.99 -0.45
N ALA A 112 -15.32 -20.39 0.69
CA ALA A 112 -16.61 -20.71 1.26
C ALA A 112 -17.75 -20.44 0.25
N ASP A 113 -18.91 -21.02 0.47
CA ASP A 113 -20.12 -20.73 -0.30
C ASP A 113 -21.14 -20.02 0.62
N PRO A 114 -21.37 -18.72 0.44
CA PRO A 114 -20.70 -17.79 -0.49
C PRO A 114 -19.25 -17.45 -0.08
N PRO A 115 -18.39 -17.08 -1.03
CA PRO A 115 -17.02 -16.66 -0.72
C PRO A 115 -17.01 -15.40 0.13
N GLN A 116 -15.96 -15.22 0.95
CA GLN A 116 -15.84 -14.13 1.92
C GLN A 116 -14.43 -13.51 1.87
N GLY A 117 -14.33 -12.29 2.35
CA GLY A 117 -13.10 -11.54 2.48
C GLY A 117 -12.87 -10.53 1.35
N GLU A 118 -11.66 -10.03 1.24
CA GLU A 118 -11.27 -8.99 0.27
C GLU A 118 -11.66 -9.33 -1.17
N ILE A 119 -11.66 -10.60 -1.54
CA ILE A 119 -12.05 -11.08 -2.88
C ILE A 119 -13.48 -10.71 -3.28
N THR A 120 -14.35 -10.39 -2.32
CA THR A 120 -15.73 -9.95 -2.54
C THR A 120 -15.92 -8.45 -2.36
N GLU A 121 -14.91 -7.75 -1.83
CA GLU A 121 -15.02 -6.36 -1.40
C GLU A 121 -14.24 -5.40 -2.30
N TYR A 122 -13.13 -5.86 -2.89
CA TYR A 122 -12.24 -5.02 -3.68
C TYR A 122 -12.06 -5.54 -5.10
N ALA A 123 -11.96 -4.61 -6.02
CA ALA A 123 -11.55 -4.87 -7.39
C ALA A 123 -10.02 -4.84 -7.54
N THR A 124 -9.52 -5.41 -8.63
CA THR A 124 -8.09 -5.41 -8.99
C THR A 124 -7.87 -4.76 -10.34
N ARG A 125 -6.66 -4.20 -10.55
CA ARG A 125 -6.19 -3.68 -11.84
C ARG A 125 -4.84 -4.30 -12.21
N PRO A 126 -4.47 -4.29 -13.51
CA PRO A 126 -3.14 -4.73 -13.93
C PRO A 126 -2.02 -3.97 -13.23
N LEU A 127 -0.91 -4.67 -12.97
CA LEU A 127 0.32 -4.07 -12.46
C LEU A 127 0.81 -2.97 -13.39
N ARG A 128 1.34 -1.91 -12.80
CA ARG A 128 2.01 -0.82 -13.51
C ARG A 128 3.17 -0.28 -12.69
N THR A 129 4.08 0.41 -13.36
CA THR A 129 5.15 1.17 -12.73
C THR A 129 4.86 2.67 -12.82
N PHE A 130 5.55 3.45 -12.00
CA PHE A 130 5.44 4.90 -11.91
C PHE A 130 6.84 5.50 -11.97
N ASP A 131 7.00 6.70 -12.52
CA ASP A 131 8.26 7.43 -12.51
C ASP A 131 8.19 8.51 -11.42
N ILE A 132 9.06 8.40 -10.42
CA ILE A 132 9.18 9.37 -9.32
C ILE A 132 10.61 9.87 -9.30
N GLN A 133 10.81 11.15 -9.62
CA GLN A 133 12.13 11.80 -9.62
C GLN A 133 13.19 11.06 -10.48
N GLY A 134 12.75 10.49 -11.60
CA GLY A 134 13.62 9.76 -12.54
C GLY A 134 13.91 8.31 -12.13
N ILE A 135 13.30 7.81 -11.06
CA ILE A 135 13.40 6.41 -10.63
C ILE A 135 12.09 5.71 -10.96
N ARG A 136 12.20 4.55 -11.59
CA ARG A 136 11.03 3.71 -11.86
C ARG A 136 10.66 2.87 -10.66
N VAL A 137 9.45 3.07 -10.13
CA VAL A 137 8.98 2.41 -8.91
C VAL A 137 7.75 1.55 -9.19
N GLY A 138 7.56 0.52 -8.36
CA GLY A 138 6.36 -0.28 -8.30
C GLY A 138 5.69 -0.22 -6.93
N GLY A 139 4.40 -0.57 -6.87
CA GLY A 139 3.67 -0.74 -5.62
C GLY A 139 3.25 -2.19 -5.41
N LEU A 140 3.33 -2.67 -4.19
CA LEU A 140 2.70 -3.90 -3.72
C LEU A 140 2.02 -3.65 -2.39
N ILE A 141 0.97 -4.42 -2.10
CA ILE A 141 0.21 -4.28 -0.87
C ILE A 141 0.16 -5.62 -0.15
N CYS A 142 0.79 -5.69 1.03
CA CYS A 142 0.71 -6.79 1.98
C CYS A 142 0.87 -8.17 1.29
N ASN A 143 -0.22 -8.92 1.14
CA ASN A 143 -0.25 -10.25 0.55
C ASN A 143 0.30 -10.35 -0.87
N ASP A 144 0.33 -9.25 -1.63
CA ASP A 144 0.97 -9.20 -2.96
C ASP A 144 2.44 -9.61 -2.94
N MET A 145 3.12 -9.41 -1.81
CA MET A 145 4.53 -9.73 -1.67
C MET A 145 4.78 -11.21 -1.42
N TRP A 146 3.87 -11.91 -0.76
CA TRP A 146 4.15 -13.28 -0.30
C TRP A 146 3.10 -14.34 -0.65
N GLY A 147 1.89 -13.95 -1.07
CA GLY A 147 0.85 -14.91 -1.45
C GLY A 147 0.59 -15.95 -0.35
N ASN A 148 0.21 -15.47 0.87
CA ASN A 148 0.01 -16.36 2.01
C ASN A 148 -1.00 -17.49 1.67
N PRO A 149 -0.57 -18.76 1.67
CA PRO A 149 -1.43 -19.88 1.26
C PRO A 149 -2.65 -20.09 2.16
N GLN A 150 -2.65 -19.52 3.37
CA GLN A 150 -3.79 -19.62 4.29
C GLN A 150 -4.96 -18.70 3.93
N CYS A 151 -4.71 -17.63 3.16
CA CYS A 151 -5.75 -16.67 2.81
C CYS A 151 -5.75 -16.24 1.34
N THR A 152 -4.92 -16.83 0.48
CA THR A 152 -4.83 -16.46 -0.93
C THR A 152 -5.48 -17.51 -1.82
N PRO A 153 -6.73 -17.28 -2.27
CA PRO A 153 -7.44 -18.26 -3.09
C PRO A 153 -6.97 -18.36 -4.55
N MET A 154 -6.19 -17.38 -5.03
CA MET A 154 -5.62 -17.38 -6.38
C MET A 154 -4.14 -17.77 -6.38
N ALA A 155 -3.64 -18.20 -7.54
CA ALA A 155 -2.22 -18.51 -7.72
C ALA A 155 -1.35 -17.25 -7.54
N ASP A 156 -0.19 -17.39 -6.89
CA ASP A 156 0.80 -16.32 -6.80
C ASP A 156 1.58 -16.22 -8.12
N PRO A 157 1.39 -15.12 -8.90
CA PRO A 157 2.10 -14.92 -10.17
C PRO A 157 3.47 -14.27 -10.00
N HIS A 158 4.02 -14.20 -8.78
CA HIS A 158 5.27 -13.52 -8.45
C HIS A 158 5.28 -12.04 -8.90
N LEU A 159 4.42 -11.22 -8.30
CA LEU A 159 4.21 -9.83 -8.69
C LEU A 159 5.49 -8.97 -8.64
N SER A 160 6.38 -9.20 -7.67
CA SER A 160 7.68 -8.51 -7.58
C SER A 160 8.55 -8.75 -8.82
N GLN A 161 8.57 -9.99 -9.35
CA GLN A 161 9.30 -10.29 -10.59
C GLN A 161 8.66 -9.65 -11.81
N LYS A 162 7.33 -9.53 -11.85
CA LYS A 162 6.64 -8.82 -12.93
C LYS A 162 6.98 -7.33 -12.92
N LEU A 163 7.02 -6.71 -11.75
CA LEU A 163 7.44 -5.30 -11.60
C LEU A 163 8.91 -5.10 -12.00
N SER A 164 9.81 -5.99 -11.57
CA SER A 164 11.22 -5.98 -11.99
C SER A 164 11.36 -6.05 -13.52
N LYS A 165 10.64 -6.97 -14.18
CA LYS A 165 10.62 -7.09 -15.65
C LYS A 165 10.02 -5.87 -16.33
N ALA A 166 9.10 -5.14 -15.67
CA ALA A 166 8.55 -3.88 -16.14
C ALA A 166 9.49 -2.69 -15.90
N GLY A 167 10.68 -2.94 -15.35
CA GLY A 167 11.74 -1.95 -15.13
C GLY A 167 11.69 -1.24 -13.79
N ALA A 168 10.89 -1.71 -12.83
CA ALA A 168 10.93 -1.15 -11.48
C ALA A 168 12.30 -1.39 -10.84
N GLU A 169 12.85 -0.37 -10.21
CA GLU A 169 14.09 -0.39 -9.44
C GLU A 169 13.80 -0.49 -7.93
N ILE A 170 12.69 0.13 -7.51
CA ILE A 170 12.21 0.14 -6.12
C ILE A 170 10.78 -0.37 -6.08
N ILE A 171 10.45 -1.18 -5.07
CA ILE A 171 9.08 -1.56 -4.74
C ILE A 171 8.69 -0.94 -3.40
N PHE A 172 7.63 -0.15 -3.41
CA PHE A 172 6.97 0.31 -2.20
C PHE A 172 5.98 -0.74 -1.74
N LEU A 173 6.21 -1.30 -0.54
CA LEU A 173 5.37 -2.32 0.05
C LEU A 173 4.59 -1.74 1.23
N ALA A 174 3.30 -1.54 1.03
CA ALA A 174 2.37 -1.10 2.08
C ALA A 174 1.79 -2.31 2.82
N ILE A 175 1.88 -2.33 4.14
CA ILE A 175 1.43 -3.45 4.98
C ILE A 175 0.55 -2.92 6.12
N ASN A 176 -0.52 -3.65 6.43
CA ASN A 176 -1.31 -3.49 7.64
C ASN A 176 -1.58 -4.89 8.23
N GLY A 177 -0.52 -5.55 8.67
CA GLY A 177 -0.57 -6.87 9.28
C GLY A 177 -0.45 -6.77 10.80
N GLY A 178 -1.52 -7.11 11.51
CA GLY A 178 -1.49 -7.27 12.96
C GLY A 178 -0.71 -8.52 13.36
N ARG A 179 -0.05 -8.46 14.51
CA ARG A 179 0.57 -9.60 15.19
C ARG A 179 0.05 -9.69 16.60
N ASP A 180 -0.27 -10.90 17.03
CA ASP A 180 -0.78 -11.15 18.37
C ASP A 180 0.32 -11.42 19.41
N GLY A 181 1.60 -11.52 18.96
CA GLY A 181 2.74 -11.85 19.82
C GLY A 181 2.77 -13.31 20.30
N GLY A 182 1.90 -14.16 19.76
CA GLY A 182 1.91 -15.59 20.06
C GLY A 182 3.04 -16.34 19.34
N PRO A 183 3.36 -17.60 19.75
CA PRO A 183 4.44 -18.40 19.15
C PRO A 183 4.32 -18.54 17.64
N TRP A 184 3.11 -18.76 17.11
CA TRP A 184 2.89 -18.83 15.66
C TRP A 184 3.24 -17.53 14.95
N SER A 185 2.84 -16.39 15.54
CA SER A 185 3.11 -15.06 14.99
C SER A 185 4.62 -14.80 14.92
N GLU A 186 5.36 -15.13 15.98
CA GLU A 186 6.79 -14.81 16.08
C GLU A 186 7.70 -15.86 15.42
N GLU A 187 7.35 -17.14 15.49
CA GLU A 187 8.22 -18.22 15.02
C GLU A 187 7.96 -18.63 13.56
N VAL A 188 6.76 -18.36 13.05
CA VAL A 188 6.37 -18.78 11.70
C VAL A 188 6.01 -17.59 10.81
N ASN A 189 5.05 -16.76 11.24
CA ASN A 189 4.48 -15.73 10.39
C ASN A 189 5.47 -14.60 10.10
N LEU A 190 6.17 -14.10 11.12
CA LEU A 190 7.18 -13.04 10.95
C LEU A 190 8.36 -13.52 10.08
N PRO A 191 9.02 -14.65 10.36
CA PRO A 191 10.08 -15.15 9.50
C PRO A 191 9.62 -15.40 8.05
N TYR A 192 8.40 -15.90 7.85
CA TYR A 192 7.83 -16.09 6.51
C TYR A 192 7.76 -14.77 5.74
N HIS A 193 7.25 -13.71 6.35
CA HIS A 193 7.17 -12.39 5.71
C HIS A 193 8.57 -11.82 5.42
N GLU A 194 9.47 -11.86 6.38
CA GLU A 194 10.84 -11.34 6.21
C GLU A 194 11.61 -12.08 5.12
N VAL A 195 11.56 -13.40 5.11
CA VAL A 195 12.25 -14.22 4.10
C VAL A 195 11.68 -13.93 2.72
N ASN A 196 10.35 -13.83 2.57
CA ASN A 196 9.76 -13.47 1.29
C ASN A 196 10.24 -12.11 0.79
N MET A 197 10.23 -11.07 1.62
CA MET A 197 10.71 -9.74 1.24
C MET A 197 12.16 -9.79 0.76
N ARG A 198 13.05 -10.41 1.53
CA ARG A 198 14.49 -10.50 1.21
C ARG A 198 14.75 -11.29 -0.07
N MET A 199 14.12 -12.45 -0.22
CA MET A 199 14.29 -13.30 -1.40
C MET A 199 13.74 -12.66 -2.66
N ARG A 200 12.59 -12.01 -2.58
CA ARG A 200 11.96 -11.35 -3.74
C ARG A 200 12.72 -10.10 -4.16
N ALA A 201 13.24 -9.32 -3.22
CA ALA A 201 14.14 -8.20 -3.52
C ALA A 201 15.42 -8.70 -4.22
N ALA A 202 16.09 -9.70 -3.64
CA ALA A 202 17.32 -10.26 -4.20
C ALA A 202 17.09 -10.87 -5.60
N SER A 203 16.03 -11.67 -5.78
CA SER A 203 15.73 -12.32 -7.08
C SER A 203 15.29 -11.34 -8.16
N GLY A 204 14.67 -10.23 -7.78
CA GLY A 204 14.25 -9.16 -8.68
C GLY A 204 15.31 -8.10 -8.94
N ARG A 205 16.43 -8.09 -8.20
CA ARG A 205 17.39 -6.96 -8.14
C ARG A 205 16.67 -5.64 -7.82
N LEU A 206 15.84 -5.67 -6.78
CA LEU A 206 14.96 -4.58 -6.35
C LEU A 206 15.37 -4.08 -4.98
N TRP A 207 15.06 -2.81 -4.73
CA TRP A 207 15.12 -2.18 -3.42
C TRP A 207 13.72 -2.07 -2.81
#